data_6dd700cab5fefe585759d6610af23171
#
_entry.id   6dd700cab5fefe585759d6610af23171
#
_cell.length_a   1.000
_cell.length_b   1.000
_cell.length_c   1.000
_cell.angle_alpha   90.00
_cell.angle_beta   90.00
_cell.angle_gamma   90.00
#
_symmetry.space_group_name_H-M   'P 1'
#
loop_
_entity.id
_entity.type
_entity.pdbx_description
1 polymer ?
#
loop_
_entity_poly.entity_id
_entity_poly.type
_entity_poly.pdbx_seq_one_letter_code
_entity_poly.pdbx_strand_id
1 'polypeptide(L)'
;MLLSAIALNSSLFPGKSCNFAASLEGDAEIVLQPSTGQVMFIYYYELIIMSWIILILAGLMEVAFTFCLGKTRTATGHELTGWWIGFVVALALSMFLMAKASQKIPIGTVYPVWTGIGAVGAVLVGIFFFNEPATFWRIFFITTLILSIIGLKVLG
;
A
#
# COMPACT_ATOMS: atom_id res chain seq x y z
N MET A 1 -12.49 0.99 -19.28
CA MET A 1 -12.33 2.12 -18.35
C MET A 1 -10.98 2.87 -18.50
N LEU A 2 -9.90 2.24 -18.99
CA LEU A 2 -8.60 2.90 -19.26
C LEU A 2 -8.60 3.77 -20.53
N LEU A 3 -9.40 3.46 -21.53
CA LEU A 3 -9.50 4.22 -22.79
C LEU A 3 -10.29 5.53 -22.69
N SER A 4 -11.20 5.66 -21.71
CA SER A 4 -11.93 6.91 -21.47
C SER A 4 -11.12 7.98 -20.75
N ALA A 5 -10.10 7.60 -19.98
CA ALA A 5 -9.20 8.55 -19.31
C ALA A 5 -8.22 9.22 -20.30
N ILE A 6 -7.89 8.54 -21.39
CA ILE A 6 -6.99 9.08 -22.43
C ILE A 6 -7.71 10.12 -23.29
N ALA A 7 -9.01 9.96 -23.50
CA ALA A 7 -9.80 10.89 -24.33
C ALA A 7 -10.15 12.21 -23.61
N LEU A 8 -10.20 12.23 -22.27
CA LEU A 8 -10.51 13.45 -21.49
C LEU A 8 -9.36 14.43 -21.32
N ASN A 9 -8.13 14.02 -21.60
CA ASN A 9 -6.95 14.85 -21.38
C ASN A 9 -6.55 15.73 -22.61
N SER A 10 -7.21 15.54 -23.76
CA SER A 10 -6.95 16.38 -24.94
C SER A 10 -7.66 17.73 -24.91
N SER A 11 -8.65 17.93 -24.01
CA SER A 11 -9.43 19.18 -23.91
C SER A 11 -8.94 20.15 -22.84
N LEU A 12 -7.99 19.77 -21.98
CA LEU A 12 -7.53 20.59 -20.84
C LEU A 12 -6.28 21.42 -21.09
N PHE A 13 -5.60 21.24 -22.23
CA PHE A 13 -4.44 22.07 -22.61
C PHE A 13 -4.51 22.54 -24.06
N PRO A 14 -5.22 23.63 -24.36
CA PRO A 14 -5.15 24.25 -25.67
C PRO A 14 -3.82 25.01 -25.76
N GLY A 15 -2.83 24.48 -26.48
CA GLY A 15 -1.66 25.26 -26.82
C GLY A 15 -0.30 24.57 -26.90
N LYS A 16 -0.22 23.24 -26.89
CA LYS A 16 1.06 22.59 -27.24
C LYS A 16 0.87 21.68 -28.44
N SER A 17 1.17 22.23 -29.61
CA SER A 17 1.33 21.47 -30.85
C SER A 17 2.25 20.29 -30.60
N CYS A 18 1.77 19.08 -30.92
CA CYS A 18 2.64 17.96 -31.16
C CYS A 18 3.56 18.33 -32.34
N ASN A 19 4.80 18.70 -32.07
CA ASN A 19 5.82 18.78 -33.10
C ASN A 19 6.14 17.33 -33.50
N PHE A 20 5.38 16.82 -34.45
CA PHE A 20 5.75 15.68 -35.27
C PHE A 20 6.79 16.18 -36.29
N ALA A 21 8.05 16.28 -35.87
CA ALA A 21 9.16 16.42 -36.75
C ALA A 21 9.52 15.06 -37.30
N ALA A 22 8.88 14.65 -38.38
CA ALA A 22 9.36 13.55 -39.22
C ALA A 22 10.59 14.06 -39.98
N SER A 23 11.77 13.76 -39.49
CA SER A 23 12.99 13.80 -40.27
C SER A 23 13.09 12.50 -41.06
N LEU A 24 12.72 12.57 -42.32
CA LEU A 24 12.95 11.48 -43.30
C LEU A 24 14.40 11.64 -43.80
N GLU A 25 15.34 10.93 -43.22
CA GLU A 25 16.62 10.61 -43.85
C GLU A 25 17.24 9.36 -43.22
N GLY A 26 17.29 8.28 -43.99
CA GLY A 26 18.21 7.13 -43.84
C GLY A 26 18.01 6.22 -42.68
N ASP A 27 17.60 4.97 -42.95
CA ASP A 27 17.77 3.73 -42.16
C ASP A 27 17.94 3.92 -40.64
N ALA A 28 16.95 4.50 -39.96
CA ALA A 28 16.94 4.60 -38.54
C ALA A 28 15.68 3.96 -37.98
N GLU A 29 15.85 2.94 -37.15
CA GLU A 29 14.87 2.47 -36.20
C GLU A 29 14.09 3.69 -35.68
N ILE A 30 12.77 3.65 -35.84
CA ILE A 30 11.89 4.65 -35.21
C ILE A 30 11.97 4.40 -33.70
N VAL A 31 12.97 4.97 -33.06
CA VAL A 31 13.02 5.05 -31.60
C VAL A 31 11.92 6.04 -31.22
N LEU A 32 10.74 5.53 -30.90
CA LEU A 32 9.67 6.27 -30.28
C LEU A 32 10.19 6.80 -28.94
N GLN A 33 10.85 7.94 -28.92
CA GLN A 33 11.15 8.65 -27.69
C GLN A 33 9.83 9.09 -27.08
N PRO A 34 9.45 8.55 -25.92
CA PRO A 34 8.23 8.97 -25.26
C PRO A 34 8.33 10.47 -24.98
N SER A 35 7.31 11.23 -25.35
CA SER A 35 7.26 12.65 -25.05
C SER A 35 7.48 12.88 -23.55
N THR A 36 8.17 13.94 -23.16
CA THR A 36 8.52 14.28 -21.77
C THR A 36 7.32 14.13 -20.81
N GLY A 37 6.11 14.38 -21.31
CA GLY A 37 4.87 14.18 -20.57
C GLY A 37 4.55 12.70 -20.28
N GLN A 38 4.81 11.79 -21.22
CA GLN A 38 4.56 10.36 -21.03
C GLN A 38 5.52 9.75 -20.01
N VAL A 39 6.81 10.14 -20.06
CA VAL A 39 7.81 9.68 -19.07
C VAL A 39 7.43 10.16 -17.68
N MET A 40 6.97 11.40 -17.53
CA MET A 40 6.56 11.95 -16.24
C MET A 40 5.32 11.25 -15.67
N PHE A 41 4.36 10.87 -16.52
CA PHE A 41 3.19 10.08 -16.12
C PHE A 41 3.57 8.69 -15.64
N ILE A 42 4.42 7.97 -16.36
CA ILE A 42 4.89 6.63 -15.97
C ILE A 42 5.62 6.70 -14.62
N TYR A 43 6.50 7.67 -14.44
CA TYR A 43 7.23 7.87 -13.20
C TYR A 43 6.31 8.15 -12.00
N TYR A 44 5.25 8.93 -12.21
CA TYR A 44 4.25 9.23 -11.20
C TYR A 44 3.45 7.99 -10.79
N TYR A 45 3.05 7.15 -11.75
CA TYR A 45 2.34 5.90 -11.48
C TYR A 45 3.22 4.90 -10.72
N GLU A 46 4.49 4.78 -11.09
CA GLU A 46 5.43 3.90 -10.36
C GLU A 46 5.62 4.35 -8.91
N LEU A 47 5.74 5.64 -8.64
CA LEU A 47 5.86 6.18 -7.30
C LEU A 47 4.62 5.91 -6.44
N ILE A 48 3.43 5.99 -7.03
CA ILE A 48 2.17 5.67 -6.31
C ILE A 48 2.10 4.17 -6.00
N ILE A 49 2.38 3.31 -6.98
CA ILE A 49 2.37 1.86 -6.77
C ILE A 49 3.37 1.45 -5.68
N MET A 50 4.58 2.01 -5.73
CA MET A 50 5.60 1.77 -4.71
C MET A 50 5.11 2.18 -3.31
N SER A 51 4.43 3.32 -3.20
CA SER A 51 3.88 3.79 -1.92
C SER A 51 2.79 2.88 -1.36
N TRP A 52 1.96 2.28 -2.22
CA TRP A 52 0.97 1.27 -1.83
C TRP A 52 1.63 -0.02 -1.34
N ILE A 53 2.69 -0.47 -2.01
CA ILE A 53 3.46 -1.64 -1.56
C ILE A 53 4.09 -1.38 -0.18
N ILE A 54 4.68 -0.20 0.02
CA ILE A 54 5.24 0.22 1.31
C ILE A 54 4.16 0.23 2.40
N LEU A 55 2.95 0.70 2.08
CA LEU A 55 1.83 0.74 3.01
C LEU A 55 1.37 -0.67 3.41
N ILE A 56 1.28 -1.59 2.45
CA ILE A 56 0.95 -2.99 2.73
C ILE A 56 2.01 -3.64 3.62
N LEU A 57 3.29 -3.41 3.32
CA LEU A 57 4.40 -3.90 4.16
C LEU A 57 4.33 -3.31 5.57
N ALA A 58 3.98 -2.04 5.73
CA ALA A 58 3.76 -1.42 7.03
C ALA A 58 2.66 -2.14 7.83
N GLY A 59 1.53 -2.45 7.18
CA GLY A 59 0.44 -3.22 7.80
C GLY A 59 0.84 -4.65 8.17
N LEU A 60 1.67 -5.31 7.35
CA LEU A 60 2.20 -6.64 7.69
C LEU A 60 3.18 -6.59 8.87
N MET A 61 3.96 -5.53 9.02
CA MET A 61 4.80 -5.33 10.21
C MET A 61 3.95 -5.12 11.47
N GLU A 62 2.75 -4.51 11.34
CA GLU A 62 1.80 -4.43 12.44
C GLU A 62 1.31 -5.81 12.88
N VAL A 63 1.02 -6.70 11.95
CA VAL A 63 0.70 -8.10 12.25
C VAL A 63 1.87 -8.80 12.95
N ALA A 64 3.10 -8.55 12.50
CA ALA A 64 4.28 -9.15 13.10
C ALA A 64 4.49 -8.69 14.57
N PHE A 65 4.35 -7.40 14.87
CA PHE A 65 4.47 -6.96 16.25
C PHE A 65 3.32 -7.47 17.14
N THR A 66 2.10 -7.59 16.60
CA THR A 66 0.96 -8.19 17.32
C THR A 66 1.24 -9.65 17.65
N PHE A 67 1.85 -10.41 16.74
CA PHE A 67 2.30 -11.78 17.01
C PHE A 67 3.36 -11.82 18.11
N CYS A 68 4.39 -10.95 18.05
CA CYS A 68 5.40 -10.85 19.09
C CYS A 68 4.77 -10.54 20.45
N LEU A 69 3.85 -9.58 20.49
CA LEU A 69 3.12 -9.21 21.72
C LEU A 69 2.31 -10.39 22.28
N GLY A 70 1.66 -11.17 21.41
CA GLY A 70 0.95 -12.39 21.82
C GLY A 70 1.89 -13.41 22.48
N LYS A 71 3.09 -13.58 21.96
CA LYS A 71 4.10 -14.48 22.52
C LYS A 71 4.65 -14.04 23.87
N THR A 72 4.70 -12.74 24.15
CA THR A 72 5.15 -12.24 25.49
C THR A 72 4.25 -12.72 26.63
N ARG A 73 2.99 -13.12 26.34
CA ARG A 73 2.05 -13.59 27.37
C ARG A 73 2.41 -14.96 27.93
N THR A 74 3.13 -15.77 27.17
CA THR A 74 3.49 -17.17 27.53
C THR A 74 4.98 -17.38 27.72
N ALA A 75 5.82 -16.47 27.22
CA ALA A 75 7.27 -16.53 27.32
C ALA A 75 7.78 -16.08 28.70
N THR A 76 8.87 -16.68 29.17
CA THR A 76 9.55 -16.33 30.42
C THR A 76 11.05 -16.24 30.23
N GLY A 77 11.75 -15.52 31.13
CA GLY A 77 13.22 -15.41 31.11
C GLY A 77 13.75 -14.72 29.84
N HIS A 78 14.80 -15.28 29.24
CA HIS A 78 15.44 -14.72 28.05
C HIS A 78 14.54 -14.68 26.81
N GLU A 79 13.64 -15.63 26.68
CA GLU A 79 12.69 -15.64 25.57
C GLU A 79 11.73 -14.43 25.61
N LEU A 80 11.29 -14.04 26.80
CA LEU A 80 10.46 -12.85 26.98
C LEU A 80 11.16 -11.58 26.47
N THR A 81 12.44 -11.42 26.79
CA THR A 81 13.23 -10.29 26.32
C THR A 81 13.35 -10.29 24.79
N GLY A 82 13.58 -11.44 24.18
CA GLY A 82 13.64 -11.58 22.72
C GLY A 82 12.32 -11.15 22.04
N TRP A 83 11.18 -11.55 22.58
CA TRP A 83 9.88 -11.16 22.04
C TRP A 83 9.60 -9.66 22.21
N TRP A 84 10.03 -9.04 23.31
CA TRP A 84 9.92 -7.59 23.50
C TRP A 84 10.78 -6.81 22.51
N ILE A 85 12.00 -7.27 22.23
CA ILE A 85 12.86 -6.65 21.22
C ILE A 85 12.21 -6.78 19.84
N GLY A 86 11.72 -7.97 19.47
CA GLY A 86 10.99 -8.18 18.22
C GLY A 86 9.77 -7.28 18.08
N PHE A 87 8.99 -7.11 19.14
CA PHE A 87 7.86 -6.19 19.19
C PHE A 87 8.28 -4.75 18.90
N VAL A 88 9.29 -4.24 19.61
CA VAL A 88 9.73 -2.83 19.44
C VAL A 88 10.30 -2.59 18.04
N VAL A 89 11.10 -3.53 17.52
CA VAL A 89 11.67 -3.42 16.16
C VAL A 89 10.58 -3.43 15.09
N ALA A 90 9.64 -4.38 15.17
CA ALA A 90 8.55 -4.47 14.21
C ALA A 90 7.62 -3.25 14.27
N LEU A 91 7.34 -2.72 15.47
CA LEU A 91 6.56 -1.51 15.67
C LEU A 91 7.25 -0.29 15.07
N ALA A 92 8.54 -0.09 15.35
CA ALA A 92 9.32 1.03 14.81
C ALA A 92 9.37 0.98 13.28
N LEU A 93 9.58 -0.21 12.70
CA LEU A 93 9.62 -0.40 11.26
C LEU A 93 8.23 -0.16 10.62
N SER A 94 7.16 -0.64 11.23
CA SER A 94 5.77 -0.39 10.79
C SER A 94 5.48 1.11 10.72
N MET A 95 5.78 1.85 11.79
CA MET A 95 5.59 3.30 11.86
C MET A 95 6.42 4.06 10.83
N PHE A 96 7.68 3.66 10.63
CA PHE A 96 8.56 4.25 9.64
C PHE A 96 8.05 4.05 8.21
N LEU A 97 7.63 2.85 7.87
CA LEU A 97 7.07 2.53 6.55
C LEU A 97 5.74 3.27 6.30
N MET A 98 4.86 3.33 7.31
CA MET A 98 3.61 4.08 7.22
C MET A 98 3.89 5.58 6.99
N ALA A 99 4.82 6.18 7.74
CA ALA A 99 5.20 7.58 7.56
C ALA A 99 5.78 7.84 6.17
N LYS A 100 6.52 6.89 5.59
CA LYS A 100 7.04 7.00 4.23
C LYS A 100 5.94 6.92 3.18
N ALA A 101 4.96 6.02 3.34
CA ALA A 101 3.81 5.92 2.46
C ALA A 101 2.93 7.18 2.49
N SER A 102 2.77 7.81 3.65
CA SER A 102 1.96 9.02 3.83
C SER A 102 2.50 10.27 3.13
N GLN A 103 3.73 10.22 2.64
CA GLN A 103 4.31 11.32 1.84
C GLN A 103 3.69 11.41 0.43
N LYS A 104 3.08 10.34 -0.06
CA LYS A 104 2.52 10.25 -1.42
C LYS A 104 1.03 9.94 -1.43
N ILE A 105 0.52 9.30 -0.39
CA ILE A 105 -0.89 8.94 -0.23
C ILE A 105 -1.48 9.82 0.88
N PRO A 106 -2.69 10.38 0.71
CA PRO A 106 -3.34 11.19 1.75
C PRO A 106 -3.47 10.42 3.06
N ILE A 107 -3.19 11.09 4.19
CA ILE A 107 -3.18 10.47 5.52
C ILE A 107 -4.55 9.86 5.89
N GLY A 108 -5.64 10.45 5.42
CA GLY A 108 -7.00 9.93 5.59
C GLY A 108 -7.23 8.58 4.91
N THR A 109 -6.37 8.18 3.96
CA THR A 109 -6.40 6.86 3.31
C THR A 109 -5.34 5.93 3.90
N VAL A 110 -4.13 6.45 4.15
CA VAL A 110 -3.02 5.66 4.69
C VAL A 110 -3.37 5.03 6.02
N TYR A 111 -3.85 5.84 6.96
CA TYR A 111 -4.10 5.38 8.32
C TYR A 111 -5.20 4.30 8.41
N PRO A 112 -6.40 4.47 7.82
CA PRO A 112 -7.43 3.44 7.83
C PRO A 112 -7.01 2.15 7.11
N VAL A 113 -6.26 2.22 6.02
CA VAL A 113 -5.76 1.04 5.31
C VAL A 113 -4.74 0.29 6.15
N TRP A 114 -3.77 0.99 6.71
CA TRP A 114 -2.73 0.41 7.58
C TRP A 114 -3.34 -0.26 8.82
N THR A 115 -4.17 0.45 9.59
CA THR A 115 -4.84 -0.10 10.77
C THR A 115 -5.79 -1.24 10.42
N GLY A 116 -6.44 -1.17 9.27
CA GLY A 116 -7.33 -2.24 8.80
C GLY A 116 -6.58 -3.53 8.48
N ILE A 117 -5.45 -3.46 7.80
CA ILE A 117 -4.59 -4.62 7.54
C ILE A 117 -4.11 -5.21 8.87
N GLY A 118 -3.65 -4.37 9.79
CA GLY A 118 -3.21 -4.78 11.12
C GLY A 118 -4.31 -5.44 11.92
N ALA A 119 -5.50 -4.86 11.97
CA ALA A 119 -6.64 -5.40 12.71
C ALA A 119 -7.09 -6.77 12.17
N VAL A 120 -7.20 -6.91 10.85
CA VAL A 120 -7.52 -8.20 10.21
C VAL A 120 -6.44 -9.23 10.52
N GLY A 121 -5.17 -8.86 10.34
CA GLY A 121 -4.03 -9.74 10.61
C GLY A 121 -3.94 -10.15 12.08
N ALA A 122 -4.18 -9.23 13.02
CA ALA A 122 -4.20 -9.53 14.46
C ALA A 122 -5.25 -10.57 14.82
N VAL A 123 -6.44 -10.49 14.23
CA VAL A 123 -7.48 -11.50 14.47
C VAL A 123 -7.12 -12.85 13.86
N LEU A 124 -6.55 -12.88 12.66
CA LEU A 124 -6.06 -14.11 12.05
C LEU A 124 -4.97 -14.75 12.90
N VAL A 125 -4.01 -13.97 13.38
CA VAL A 125 -2.97 -14.43 14.31
C VAL A 125 -3.59 -14.99 15.60
N GLY A 126 -4.58 -14.31 16.17
CA GLY A 126 -5.30 -14.78 17.36
C GLY A 126 -5.95 -16.15 17.15
N ILE A 127 -6.63 -16.33 16.03
CA ILE A 127 -7.31 -17.60 15.72
C ILE A 127 -6.30 -18.72 15.42
N PHE A 128 -5.30 -18.49 14.56
CA PHE A 128 -4.42 -19.56 14.09
C PHE A 128 -3.27 -19.89 15.06
N PHE A 129 -2.75 -18.92 15.79
CA PHE A 129 -1.57 -19.11 16.64
C PHE A 129 -1.90 -19.13 18.14
N PHE A 130 -2.99 -18.49 18.55
CA PHE A 130 -3.37 -18.40 19.95
C PHE A 130 -4.66 -19.16 20.26
N ASN A 131 -5.20 -19.95 19.30
CA ASN A 131 -6.41 -20.76 19.44
C ASN A 131 -7.63 -19.97 19.95
N GLU A 132 -7.73 -18.68 19.55
CA GLU A 132 -8.89 -17.89 19.91
C GLU A 132 -10.13 -18.35 19.14
N PRO A 133 -11.34 -18.32 19.76
CA PRO A 133 -12.56 -18.80 19.12
C PRO A 133 -12.92 -17.93 17.90
N ALA A 134 -13.09 -18.58 16.74
CA ALA A 134 -13.61 -17.97 15.53
C ALA A 134 -15.15 -17.91 15.58
N THR A 135 -15.71 -16.97 16.35
CA THR A 135 -17.16 -16.81 16.43
C THR A 135 -17.72 -16.17 15.17
N PHE A 136 -18.98 -16.48 14.82
CA PHE A 136 -19.66 -15.93 13.66
C PHE A 136 -19.61 -14.38 13.63
N TRP A 137 -19.89 -13.73 14.75
CA TRP A 137 -19.87 -12.27 14.85
C TRP A 137 -18.48 -11.67 14.60
N ARG A 138 -17.44 -12.34 15.05
CA ARG A 138 -16.04 -11.91 14.82
C ARG A 138 -15.70 -11.93 13.34
N ILE A 139 -16.04 -13.01 12.65
CA ILE A 139 -15.82 -13.12 11.18
C ILE A 139 -16.67 -12.10 10.42
N PHE A 140 -17.93 -11.92 10.81
CA PHE A 140 -18.82 -10.92 10.20
C PHE A 140 -18.23 -9.51 10.27
N PHE A 141 -17.79 -9.07 11.44
CA PHE A 141 -17.23 -7.72 11.60
C PHE A 141 -15.89 -7.54 10.88
N ILE A 142 -15.05 -8.56 10.82
CA ILE A 142 -13.80 -8.52 10.06
C ILE A 142 -14.09 -8.39 8.56
N THR A 143 -15.03 -9.15 8.03
CA THR A 143 -15.44 -9.08 6.64
C THR A 143 -15.96 -7.67 6.31
N THR A 144 -16.78 -7.10 7.17
CA THR A 144 -17.29 -5.72 7.03
C THR A 144 -16.15 -4.71 7.05
N LEU A 145 -15.15 -4.88 7.92
CA LEU A 145 -13.96 -4.02 7.97
C LEU A 145 -13.17 -4.07 6.65
N ILE A 146 -12.93 -5.25 6.10
CA ILE A 146 -12.23 -5.42 4.82
C ILE A 146 -12.99 -4.71 3.69
N LEU A 147 -14.31 -4.90 3.62
CA LEU A 147 -15.15 -4.25 2.62
C LEU A 147 -15.12 -2.72 2.76
N SER A 148 -15.12 -2.21 3.98
CA SER A 148 -15.03 -0.77 4.26
C SER A 148 -13.69 -0.18 3.79
N ILE A 149 -12.57 -0.89 3.99
CA ILE A 149 -11.24 -0.47 3.54
C ILE A 149 -11.16 -0.44 2.00
N ILE A 150 -11.71 -1.48 1.35
CA ILE A 150 -11.77 -1.52 -0.12
C ILE A 150 -12.63 -0.37 -0.65
N GLY A 151 -13.78 -0.11 -0.03
CA GLY A 151 -14.64 1.02 -0.38
C GLY A 151 -13.93 2.36 -0.24
N LEU A 152 -13.19 2.57 0.84
CA LEU A 152 -12.40 3.79 1.06
C LEU A 152 -11.32 3.97 -0.01
N LYS A 153 -10.66 2.89 -0.43
CA LYS A 153 -9.66 2.94 -1.50
C LYS A 153 -10.27 3.27 -2.87
N VAL A 154 -11.49 2.83 -3.14
CA VAL A 154 -12.17 3.06 -4.43
C VAL A 154 -12.73 4.47 -4.53
N LEU A 155 -13.16 5.06 -3.42
CA LEU A 155 -13.79 6.38 -3.35
C LEU A 155 -12.80 7.51 -3.08
N GLY A 156 -11.64 7.24 -2.51
CA GLY A 156 -10.59 8.22 -2.19
C GLY A 156 -9.46 8.19 -3.20
#